data_96293a7e59ad51fc1f506afb957bc4c8
#
_entry.id   96293a7e59ad51fc1f506afb957bc4c8
#
_cell.length_a   1.000
_cell.length_b   1.000
_cell.length_c   1.000
_cell.angle_alpha   90.00
_cell.angle_beta   90.00
_cell.angle_gamma   90.00
#
_symmetry.space_group_name_H-M   'P 1'
#
loop_
_entity.id
_entity.type
_entity.pdbx_description
1 polymer ?
#
loop_
_entity_poly.entity_id
_entity_poly.type
_entity_poly.pdbx_seq_one_letter_code
_entity_poly.pdbx_strand_id
1 'polypeptide(L)'
;MTLLNNYEYKIPKIWFHEIKGVQDVATKKELEIANKLSRQRANIFLESRAYIRQCLGNLFNLNPLEIPIIANPGEPPKLPKGMGHCSFSHCNDAIILVWHEKKIGIDIERLDRDFNYTKLAKKYFFRSNSYSNKSKSYKNSILNQWCAIEAAIKWDHGKLAKDIKEWQYSENDKLLFHQKKKLKLQFKQFNLYKWTISVASKDTSYFIPSIICSSKIF
;
A
#
# COMPACT_ATOMS: atom_id res chain seq x y z
N MET A 1 -26.81 -12.66 12.55
CA MET A 1 -25.49 -12.60 11.89
C MET A 1 -25.63 -13.33 10.57
N THR A 2 -26.00 -12.61 9.51
CA THR A 2 -26.36 -13.17 8.20
C THR A 2 -25.09 -13.65 7.52
N LEU A 3 -25.08 -14.90 7.06
CA LEU A 3 -24.03 -15.51 6.24
C LEU A 3 -23.90 -14.70 4.95
N LEU A 4 -23.09 -13.65 4.95
CA LEU A 4 -22.64 -12.99 3.75
C LEU A 4 -21.83 -14.00 2.94
N ASN A 5 -22.18 -14.12 1.68
CA ASN A 5 -21.69 -15.12 0.74
C ASN A 5 -20.17 -15.33 0.85
N ASN A 6 -19.75 -16.57 1.13
CA ASN A 6 -18.35 -17.02 1.22
C ASN A 6 -17.45 -16.71 0.01
N TYR A 7 -18.00 -16.13 -1.05
CA TYR A 7 -17.26 -15.72 -2.25
C TYR A 7 -16.77 -14.25 -2.22
N GLU A 8 -17.45 -13.36 -1.50
CA GLU A 8 -17.09 -11.92 -1.47
C GLU A 8 -15.78 -11.62 -0.75
N TYR A 9 -15.37 -12.45 0.20
CA TYR A 9 -14.13 -12.26 0.97
C TYR A 9 -12.88 -12.85 0.31
N LYS A 10 -13.04 -13.60 -0.79
CA LYS A 10 -11.90 -14.17 -1.53
C LYS A 10 -11.15 -13.13 -2.37
N ILE A 11 -11.79 -11.99 -2.67
CA ILE A 11 -11.24 -10.92 -3.48
C ILE A 11 -10.82 -9.77 -2.56
N PRO A 12 -9.59 -9.25 -2.66
CA PRO A 12 -9.17 -8.08 -1.89
C PRO A 12 -10.08 -6.88 -2.17
N LYS A 13 -10.50 -6.20 -1.12
CA LYS A 13 -11.15 -4.89 -1.25
C LYS A 13 -10.06 -3.83 -1.31
N ILE A 14 -10.05 -3.03 -2.36
CA ILE A 14 -9.07 -1.96 -2.59
C ILE A 14 -9.81 -0.64 -2.70
N TRP A 15 -9.39 0.36 -1.93
CA TRP A 15 -9.95 1.70 -1.94
C TRP A 15 -8.86 2.71 -2.28
N PHE A 16 -9.21 3.67 -3.12
CA PHE A 16 -8.34 4.74 -3.55
C PHE A 16 -8.99 6.10 -3.26
N HIS A 17 -8.19 7.05 -2.76
CA HIS A 17 -8.60 8.41 -2.46
C HIS A 17 -7.53 9.41 -2.87
N GLU A 18 -7.93 10.46 -3.59
CA GLU A 18 -7.10 11.63 -3.81
C GLU A 18 -7.18 12.55 -2.59
N ILE A 19 -6.02 12.96 -2.06
CA ILE A 19 -5.91 13.82 -0.87
C ILE A 19 -6.44 15.22 -1.22
N LYS A 20 -7.43 15.70 -0.50
CA LYS A 20 -8.11 16.98 -0.70
C LYS A 20 -7.96 17.97 0.46
N GLY A 21 -7.33 17.54 1.56
CA GLY A 21 -7.18 18.32 2.80
C GLY A 21 -8.39 18.26 3.73
N VAL A 22 -9.39 17.42 3.44
CA VAL A 22 -10.59 17.25 4.28
C VAL A 22 -10.32 16.23 5.39
N GLN A 23 -10.73 16.55 6.63
CA GLN A 23 -10.41 15.75 7.82
C GLN A 23 -11.64 15.67 8.73
N ASP A 24 -12.51 14.70 8.47
CA ASP A 24 -13.78 14.63 9.21
C ASP A 24 -13.76 13.63 10.38
N VAL A 25 -12.80 12.69 10.44
CA VAL A 25 -12.79 11.61 11.43
C VAL A 25 -11.38 11.35 11.94
N ALA A 26 -11.10 11.72 13.19
CA ALA A 26 -9.83 11.40 13.85
C ALA A 26 -10.03 11.09 15.33
N THR A 27 -9.32 10.11 15.86
CA THR A 27 -9.29 9.83 17.29
C THR A 27 -8.40 10.84 18.02
N LYS A 28 -8.60 11.01 19.34
CA LYS A 28 -7.74 11.86 20.18
C LYS A 28 -6.26 11.52 20.02
N LYS A 29 -5.91 10.23 19.98
CA LYS A 29 -4.54 9.76 19.77
C LYS A 29 -3.97 10.19 18.41
N GLU A 30 -4.76 10.13 17.34
CA GLU A 30 -4.35 10.57 16.01
C GLU A 30 -4.13 12.08 15.94
N LEU A 31 -4.96 12.88 16.62
CA LEU A 31 -4.77 14.33 16.77
C LEU A 31 -3.48 14.64 17.55
N GLU A 32 -3.19 13.93 18.64
CA GLU A 32 -1.95 14.08 19.40
C GLU A 32 -0.70 13.76 18.57
N ILE A 33 -0.77 12.77 17.67
CA ILE A 33 0.32 12.45 16.74
C ILE A 33 0.46 13.57 15.69
N ALA A 34 -0.65 14.01 15.10
CA ALA A 34 -0.66 15.04 14.08
C ALA A 34 -0.06 16.36 14.56
N ASN A 35 -0.33 16.74 15.81
CA ASN A 35 0.21 17.97 16.44
C ASN A 35 1.75 17.99 16.55
N LYS A 36 2.41 16.83 16.41
CA LYS A 36 3.88 16.70 16.40
C LYS A 36 4.48 16.73 14.98
N LEU A 37 3.66 16.81 13.95
CA LEU A 37 4.07 16.80 12.55
C LEU A 37 4.06 18.23 11.97
N SER A 38 4.79 18.45 10.88
CA SER A 38 4.59 19.67 10.08
C SER A 38 3.16 19.72 9.53
N ARG A 39 2.62 20.93 9.31
CA ARG A 39 1.24 21.14 8.84
C ARG A 39 0.86 20.25 7.65
N GLN A 40 1.73 20.20 6.64
CA GLN A 40 1.49 19.35 5.45
C GLN A 40 1.43 17.87 5.80
N ARG A 41 2.37 17.37 6.63
CA ARG A 41 2.37 15.97 7.07
C ARG A 41 1.19 15.63 7.98
N ALA A 42 0.80 16.55 8.83
CA ALA A 42 -0.37 16.40 9.70
C ALA A 42 -1.64 16.22 8.87
N ASN A 43 -1.84 17.07 7.84
CA ASN A 43 -2.99 16.98 6.95
C ASN A 43 -3.05 15.62 6.24
N ILE A 44 -1.96 15.20 5.60
CA ILE A 44 -1.88 13.89 4.92
C ILE A 44 -2.15 12.75 5.92
N PHE A 45 -1.57 12.83 7.12
CA PHE A 45 -1.76 11.81 8.15
C PHE A 45 -3.22 11.71 8.58
N LEU A 46 -3.85 12.82 8.95
CA LEU A 46 -5.23 12.83 9.44
C LEU A 46 -6.22 12.41 8.35
N GLU A 47 -6.06 12.91 7.14
CA GLU A 47 -6.92 12.51 6.01
C GLU A 47 -6.77 11.02 5.68
N SER A 48 -5.53 10.49 5.74
CA SER A 48 -5.29 9.06 5.59
C SER A 48 -6.02 8.25 6.66
N ARG A 49 -5.99 8.68 7.91
CA ARG A 49 -6.66 7.99 9.02
C ARG A 49 -8.17 8.03 8.90
N ALA A 50 -8.73 9.20 8.59
CA ALA A 50 -10.15 9.39 8.36
C ALA A 50 -10.64 8.44 7.26
N TYR A 51 -9.97 8.45 6.12
CA TYR A 51 -10.35 7.62 4.98
C TYR A 51 -10.27 6.10 5.30
N ILE A 52 -9.19 5.66 5.92
CA ILE A 52 -9.05 4.25 6.34
C ILE A 52 -10.17 3.84 7.28
N ARG A 53 -10.50 4.67 8.27
CA ARG A 53 -11.59 4.40 9.22
C ARG A 53 -12.94 4.35 8.56
N GLN A 54 -13.23 5.24 7.61
CA GLN A 54 -14.47 5.24 6.84
C GLN A 54 -14.59 3.96 5.99
N CYS A 55 -13.55 3.58 5.25
CA CYS A 55 -13.55 2.36 4.44
C CYS A 55 -13.78 1.10 5.28
N LEU A 56 -13.07 0.98 6.39
CA LEU A 56 -13.21 -0.17 7.29
C LEU A 56 -14.54 -0.12 8.07
N GLY A 57 -15.02 1.08 8.43
CA GLY A 57 -16.34 1.28 9.04
C GLY A 57 -17.45 0.74 8.14
N ASN A 58 -17.43 1.12 6.87
CA ASN A 58 -18.39 0.61 5.88
C ASN A 58 -18.25 -0.91 5.67
N LEU A 59 -17.01 -1.43 5.63
CA LEU A 59 -16.77 -2.87 5.46
C LEU A 59 -17.32 -3.71 6.62
N PHE A 60 -17.15 -3.24 7.85
CA PHE A 60 -17.51 -3.96 9.06
C PHE A 60 -18.86 -3.53 9.66
N ASN A 61 -19.52 -2.55 9.05
CA ASN A 61 -20.74 -1.94 9.58
C ASN A 61 -20.55 -1.40 11.01
N LEU A 62 -19.46 -0.64 11.22
CA LEU A 62 -19.10 -0.03 12.49
C LEU A 62 -18.93 1.48 12.31
N ASN A 63 -19.11 2.22 13.40
CA ASN A 63 -18.74 3.64 13.39
C ASN A 63 -17.24 3.78 13.09
N PRO A 64 -16.83 4.69 12.19
CA PRO A 64 -15.43 4.89 11.84
C PRO A 64 -14.50 5.12 13.05
N LEU A 65 -14.95 5.82 14.08
CA LEU A 65 -14.16 6.04 15.30
C LEU A 65 -14.02 4.79 16.18
N GLU A 66 -14.93 3.82 16.04
CA GLU A 66 -14.92 2.56 16.77
C GLU A 66 -14.08 1.46 16.10
N ILE A 67 -13.59 1.70 14.87
CA ILE A 67 -12.73 0.74 14.19
C ILE A 67 -11.46 0.52 15.02
N PRO A 68 -11.21 -0.71 15.48
CA PRO A 68 -10.11 -1.01 16.42
C PRO A 68 -8.77 -1.19 15.69
N ILE A 69 -8.45 -0.29 14.76
CA ILE A 69 -7.19 -0.30 14.04
C ILE A 69 -6.07 0.32 14.87
N ILE A 70 -4.97 -0.41 14.99
CA ILE A 70 -3.71 0.10 15.55
C ILE A 70 -2.76 0.35 14.38
N ALA A 71 -2.39 1.60 14.16
CA ALA A 71 -1.53 2.01 13.04
C ALA A 71 -0.61 3.15 13.47
N ASN A 72 0.34 2.86 14.35
CA ASN A 72 1.35 3.84 14.76
C ASN A 72 2.25 4.24 13.58
N PRO A 73 2.77 5.47 13.54
CA PRO A 73 3.73 5.88 12.51
C PRO A 73 4.93 4.93 12.43
N GLY A 74 5.26 4.46 11.23
CA GLY A 74 6.38 3.55 10.99
C GLY A 74 6.12 2.07 11.37
N GLU A 75 4.91 1.75 11.83
CA GLU A 75 4.49 0.38 12.10
C GLU A 75 3.41 -0.08 11.09
N PRO A 76 3.37 -1.38 10.77
CA PRO A 76 2.30 -1.93 9.96
C PRO A 76 0.95 -1.83 10.69
N PRO A 77 -0.15 -1.54 9.98
CA PRO A 77 -1.47 -1.52 10.59
C PRO A 77 -1.87 -2.90 11.08
N LYS A 78 -2.58 -2.94 12.21
CA LYS A 78 -3.06 -4.19 12.82
C LYS A 78 -4.56 -4.07 13.10
N LEU A 79 -5.30 -5.09 12.70
CA LEU A 79 -6.68 -5.31 13.11
C LEU A 79 -6.74 -6.45 14.12
N PRO A 80 -7.77 -6.52 14.98
CA PRO A 80 -7.99 -7.65 15.88
C PRO A 80 -8.12 -8.97 15.14
N LYS A 81 -7.86 -10.06 15.85
CA LYS A 81 -8.06 -11.42 15.31
C LYS A 81 -9.51 -11.59 14.82
N GLY A 82 -9.65 -12.11 13.62
CA GLY A 82 -10.97 -12.33 12.98
C GLY A 82 -11.43 -11.18 12.07
N MET A 83 -10.76 -10.01 12.10
CA MET A 83 -11.08 -8.90 11.21
C MET A 83 -10.19 -8.84 9.95
N GLY A 84 -9.43 -9.90 9.67
CA GLY A 84 -8.54 -9.96 8.51
C GLY A 84 -7.30 -9.08 8.63
N HIS A 85 -6.75 -8.69 7.48
CA HIS A 85 -5.53 -7.92 7.37
C HIS A 85 -5.74 -6.71 6.48
N CYS A 86 -5.16 -5.57 6.85
CA CYS A 86 -5.12 -4.40 5.98
C CYS A 86 -3.69 -3.92 5.77
N SER A 87 -3.48 -3.25 4.65
CA SER A 87 -2.27 -2.51 4.33
C SER A 87 -2.64 -1.23 3.63
N PHE A 88 -1.88 -0.17 3.82
CA PHE A 88 -2.10 1.08 3.11
C PHE A 88 -0.79 1.74 2.73
N SER A 89 -0.87 2.60 1.73
CA SER A 89 0.19 3.48 1.30
C SER A 89 -0.35 4.83 0.92
N HIS A 90 0.51 5.82 0.92
CA HIS A 90 0.19 7.17 0.44
C HIS A 90 1.40 7.78 -0.26
N CYS A 91 1.14 8.57 -1.28
CA CYS A 91 2.05 9.57 -1.83
C CYS A 91 1.55 10.97 -1.46
N ASN A 92 2.12 12.03 -2.02
CA ASN A 92 1.76 13.40 -1.65
C ASN A 92 0.28 13.77 -1.89
N ASP A 93 -0.37 13.11 -2.84
CA ASP A 93 -1.68 13.47 -3.37
C ASP A 93 -2.67 12.30 -3.46
N ALA A 94 -2.30 11.12 -2.97
CA ALA A 94 -3.19 9.96 -2.97
C ALA A 94 -2.91 8.99 -1.83
N ILE A 95 -3.96 8.27 -1.44
CA ILE A 95 -3.95 7.18 -0.46
C ILE A 95 -4.55 5.95 -1.12
N ILE A 96 -3.98 4.80 -0.83
CA ILE A 96 -4.55 3.50 -1.17
C ILE A 96 -4.61 2.62 0.07
N LEU A 97 -5.73 1.93 0.22
CA LEU A 97 -5.97 0.94 1.26
C LEU A 97 -6.33 -0.39 0.61
N VAL A 98 -5.83 -1.48 1.14
CA VAL A 98 -6.30 -2.83 0.84
C VAL A 98 -6.69 -3.54 2.11
N TRP A 99 -7.76 -4.33 2.03
CA TRP A 99 -8.16 -5.28 3.05
C TRP A 99 -8.38 -6.66 2.44
N HIS A 100 -8.01 -7.70 3.19
CA HIS A 100 -8.24 -9.09 2.82
C HIS A 100 -8.25 -9.99 4.07
N GLU A 101 -8.89 -11.16 4.00
CA GLU A 101 -8.84 -12.15 5.08
C GLU A 101 -7.43 -12.72 5.31
N LYS A 102 -6.64 -12.84 4.24
CA LYS A 102 -5.25 -13.28 4.28
C LYS A 102 -4.31 -12.08 4.26
N LYS A 103 -3.10 -12.29 4.77
CA LYS A 103 -2.03 -11.29 4.80
C LYS A 103 -1.77 -10.70 3.41
N ILE A 104 -1.76 -9.37 3.32
CA ILE A 104 -1.68 -8.61 2.07
C ILE A 104 -0.85 -7.34 2.29
N GLY A 105 -0.13 -6.91 1.27
CA GLY A 105 0.61 -5.65 1.24
C GLY A 105 0.27 -4.84 0.00
N ILE A 106 0.23 -3.52 0.12
CA ILE A 106 -0.04 -2.61 -1.00
C ILE A 106 0.90 -1.42 -0.97
N ASP A 107 1.27 -0.96 -2.15
CA ASP A 107 2.00 0.29 -2.31
C ASP A 107 1.48 1.10 -3.50
N ILE A 108 1.69 2.43 -3.45
CA ILE A 108 1.31 3.38 -4.51
C ILE A 108 2.42 4.40 -4.73
N GLU A 109 2.75 4.63 -6.00
CA GLU A 109 3.75 5.59 -6.42
C GLU A 109 3.27 6.42 -7.60
N ARG A 110 3.66 7.69 -7.61
CA ARG A 110 3.28 8.61 -8.68
C ARG A 110 4.22 8.46 -9.88
N LEU A 111 3.69 8.15 -11.08
CA LEU A 111 4.45 7.91 -12.31
C LEU A 111 5.18 9.14 -12.84
N ASP A 112 4.63 10.33 -12.61
CA ASP A 112 5.18 11.60 -13.06
C ASP A 112 6.06 12.30 -12.01
N ARG A 113 6.29 11.64 -10.84
CA ARG A 113 7.19 12.22 -9.81
C ARG A 113 8.61 12.40 -10.36
N ASP A 114 9.23 13.50 -9.98
CA ASP A 114 10.65 13.69 -10.25
C ASP A 114 11.48 13.01 -9.16
N PHE A 115 12.40 12.13 -9.57
CA PHE A 115 13.33 11.46 -8.70
C PHE A 115 14.53 10.92 -9.47
N ASN A 116 15.64 10.79 -8.80
CA ASN A 116 16.85 10.24 -9.39
C ASN A 116 16.77 8.71 -9.46
N TYR A 117 16.06 8.20 -10.48
CA TYR A 117 15.85 6.76 -10.69
C TYR A 117 17.16 5.99 -10.93
N THR A 118 18.17 6.60 -11.55
CA THR A 118 19.47 5.98 -11.76
C THR A 118 20.19 5.74 -10.43
N LYS A 119 20.15 6.73 -9.52
CA LYS A 119 20.71 6.59 -8.17
C LYS A 119 19.95 5.54 -7.36
N LEU A 120 18.62 5.52 -7.47
CA LEU A 120 17.77 4.55 -6.81
C LEU A 120 18.10 3.12 -7.28
N ALA A 121 18.15 2.94 -8.61
CA ALA A 121 18.47 1.65 -9.23
C ALA A 121 19.85 1.14 -8.79
N LYS A 122 20.90 1.97 -8.93
CA LYS A 122 22.25 1.62 -8.49
C LYS A 122 22.33 1.23 -7.01
N LYS A 123 21.58 1.93 -6.15
CA LYS A 123 21.63 1.72 -4.71
C LYS A 123 20.94 0.43 -4.27
N TYR A 124 19.84 0.04 -4.93
CA TYR A 124 18.96 -1.01 -4.43
C TYR A 124 18.74 -2.21 -5.36
N PHE A 125 18.85 -2.02 -6.70
CA PHE A 125 18.39 -3.03 -7.64
C PHE A 125 19.49 -3.64 -8.52
N PHE A 126 20.59 -2.93 -8.76
CA PHE A 126 21.63 -3.44 -9.66
C PHE A 126 22.79 -4.08 -8.92
N ARG A 127 23.01 -5.34 -9.25
CA ARG A 127 24.26 -6.05 -9.00
C ARG A 127 25.20 -6.02 -10.20
N SER A 128 24.80 -5.48 -11.37
CA SER A 128 25.61 -5.43 -12.59
C SER A 128 25.44 -4.12 -13.36
N ASN A 129 26.52 -3.70 -14.06
CA ASN A 129 26.75 -2.38 -14.63
C ASN A 129 26.06 -2.09 -15.98
N SER A 130 24.96 -2.70 -16.36
CA SER A 130 24.54 -2.77 -17.76
C SER A 130 23.32 -1.92 -18.19
N TYR A 131 22.98 -0.82 -17.53
CA TYR A 131 21.90 0.03 -18.03
C TYR A 131 22.21 1.53 -17.97
N SER A 132 22.56 2.07 -19.15
CA SER A 132 22.74 3.52 -19.40
C SER A 132 21.48 4.17 -20.00
N ASN A 133 20.31 3.56 -19.92
CA ASN A 133 19.11 4.02 -20.63
C ASN A 133 18.35 5.08 -19.83
N LYS A 134 18.31 6.33 -20.35
CA LYS A 134 17.55 7.46 -19.77
C LYS A 134 16.10 7.53 -20.27
N SER A 135 15.53 6.45 -20.78
CA SER A 135 14.17 6.44 -21.34
C SER A 135 13.09 6.54 -20.25
N LYS A 136 11.93 7.10 -20.61
CA LYS A 136 10.73 7.14 -19.74
C LYS A 136 10.29 5.72 -19.35
N SER A 137 10.43 4.75 -20.25
CA SER A 137 10.15 3.34 -19.99
C SER A 137 11.03 2.77 -18.88
N TYR A 138 12.33 3.09 -18.89
CA TYR A 138 13.26 2.66 -17.85
C TYR A 138 12.94 3.27 -16.49
N LYS A 139 12.63 4.59 -16.45
CA LYS A 139 12.19 5.27 -15.22
C LYS A 139 10.96 4.56 -14.62
N ASN A 140 9.97 4.24 -15.44
CA ASN A 140 8.76 3.56 -15.00
C ASN A 140 9.04 2.13 -14.52
N SER A 141 9.93 1.39 -15.17
CA SER A 141 10.34 0.05 -14.73
C SER A 141 10.98 0.07 -13.33
N ILE A 142 11.87 1.04 -13.06
CA ILE A 142 12.46 1.21 -11.73
C ILE A 142 11.41 1.55 -10.69
N LEU A 143 10.46 2.42 -11.01
CA LEU A 143 9.38 2.81 -10.10
C LEU A 143 8.43 1.63 -9.83
N ASN A 144 8.12 0.85 -10.85
CA ASN A 144 7.30 -0.35 -10.73
C ASN A 144 7.95 -1.40 -9.83
N GLN A 145 9.25 -1.64 -10.03
CA GLN A 145 10.02 -2.54 -9.16
C GLN A 145 10.04 -2.04 -7.71
N TRP A 146 10.26 -0.74 -7.51
CA TRP A 146 10.21 -0.11 -6.19
C TRP A 146 8.86 -0.34 -5.52
N CYS A 147 7.76 0.01 -6.18
CA CYS A 147 6.40 -0.14 -5.69
C CYS A 147 6.07 -1.61 -5.32
N ALA A 148 6.47 -2.58 -6.16
CA ALA A 148 6.25 -4.00 -5.88
C ALA A 148 7.04 -4.48 -4.65
N ILE A 149 8.30 -4.06 -4.50
CA ILE A 149 9.13 -4.42 -3.35
C ILE A 149 8.60 -3.77 -2.07
N GLU A 150 8.15 -2.51 -2.10
CA GLU A 150 7.52 -1.88 -0.93
C GLU A 150 6.24 -2.60 -0.51
N ALA A 151 5.40 -3.02 -1.46
CA ALA A 151 4.23 -3.84 -1.16
C ALA A 151 4.61 -5.17 -0.46
N ALA A 152 5.70 -5.82 -0.90
CA ALA A 152 6.20 -7.04 -0.24
C ALA A 152 6.76 -6.78 1.17
N ILE A 153 7.49 -5.68 1.36
CA ILE A 153 7.99 -5.27 2.69
C ILE A 153 6.83 -5.00 3.65
N LYS A 154 5.77 -4.33 3.18
CA LYS A 154 4.54 -4.11 3.96
C LYS A 154 3.82 -5.42 4.28
N TRP A 155 3.75 -6.35 3.32
CA TRP A 155 3.23 -7.69 3.56
C TRP A 155 4.02 -8.40 4.66
N ASP A 156 5.36 -8.32 4.62
CA ASP A 156 6.24 -9.00 5.60
C ASP A 156 6.33 -8.28 6.94
N HIS A 157 5.72 -7.11 7.09
CA HIS A 157 5.85 -6.21 8.24
C HIS A 157 7.32 -5.80 8.48
N GLY A 158 8.08 -5.72 7.39
CA GLY A 158 9.49 -5.34 7.38
C GLY A 158 9.71 -3.82 7.52
N LYS A 159 11.00 -3.47 7.50
CA LYS A 159 11.44 -2.06 7.49
C LYS A 159 12.16 -1.77 6.19
N LEU A 160 11.69 -0.76 5.44
CA LEU A 160 12.22 -0.40 4.12
C LEU A 160 13.75 -0.32 4.08
N ALA A 161 14.35 0.42 5.00
CA ALA A 161 15.80 0.64 5.03
C ALA A 161 16.62 -0.66 5.21
N LYS A 162 16.06 -1.69 5.85
CA LYS A 162 16.73 -2.95 6.12
C LYS A 162 16.46 -4.01 5.06
N ASP A 163 15.19 -4.07 4.61
CA ASP A 163 14.70 -5.23 3.87
C ASP A 163 14.70 -5.02 2.36
N ILE A 164 14.79 -3.79 1.86
CA ILE A 164 14.69 -3.49 0.43
C ILE A 164 15.71 -4.26 -0.43
N LYS A 165 16.92 -4.47 0.06
CA LYS A 165 17.98 -5.20 -0.66
C LYS A 165 17.84 -6.73 -0.57
N GLU A 166 16.99 -7.21 0.31
CA GLU A 166 16.76 -8.63 0.52
C GLU A 166 15.69 -9.18 -0.43
N TRP A 167 14.89 -8.30 -1.05
CA TRP A 167 13.87 -8.67 -2.01
C TRP A 167 14.39 -8.63 -3.45
N GLN A 168 14.19 -9.71 -4.16
CA GLN A 168 14.38 -9.81 -5.62
C GLN A 168 13.04 -9.69 -6.32
N TYR A 169 13.02 -9.02 -7.46
CA TYR A 169 11.85 -8.77 -8.28
C TYR A 169 12.01 -9.49 -9.63
N SER A 170 11.02 -10.30 -10.00
CA SER A 170 10.90 -10.89 -11.34
C SER A 170 9.60 -10.39 -11.97
N GLU A 171 9.73 -9.54 -13.00
CA GLU A 171 8.58 -9.00 -13.71
C GLU A 171 7.88 -10.09 -14.56
N ASN A 172 8.65 -10.94 -15.21
CA ASN A 172 8.12 -11.99 -16.08
C ASN A 172 7.30 -13.02 -15.31
N ASP A 173 7.80 -13.45 -14.15
CA ASP A 173 7.14 -14.46 -13.32
C ASP A 173 6.09 -13.84 -12.38
N LYS A 174 6.01 -12.50 -12.30
CA LYS A 174 5.20 -11.77 -11.31
C LYS A 174 5.48 -12.20 -9.87
N LEU A 175 6.77 -12.36 -9.54
CA LEU A 175 7.25 -12.90 -8.27
C LEU A 175 8.21 -11.95 -7.56
N LEU A 176 8.12 -12.00 -6.24
CA LEU A 176 9.02 -11.35 -5.29
C LEU A 176 9.63 -12.42 -4.39
N PHE A 177 10.94 -12.44 -4.26
CA PHE A 177 11.65 -13.44 -3.45
C PHE A 177 12.53 -12.75 -2.40
N HIS A 178 12.33 -13.09 -1.13
CA HIS A 178 13.17 -12.62 -0.03
C HIS A 178 14.33 -13.58 0.22
N GLN A 179 15.55 -13.15 -0.05
CA GLN A 179 16.74 -14.02 -0.05
C GLN A 179 16.99 -14.73 1.29
N LYS A 180 17.02 -13.96 2.40
CA LYS A 180 17.32 -14.53 3.73
C LYS A 180 16.21 -15.39 4.28
N LYS A 181 14.95 -14.97 4.13
CA LYS A 181 13.79 -15.68 4.68
C LYS A 181 13.32 -16.83 3.81
N LYS A 182 13.87 -16.97 2.58
CA LYS A 182 13.42 -17.94 1.56
C LYS A 182 11.91 -17.84 1.28
N LEU A 183 11.37 -16.62 1.39
CA LEU A 183 9.98 -16.33 1.23
C LEU A 183 9.69 -15.90 -0.21
N LYS A 184 8.62 -16.46 -0.79
CA LYS A 184 8.15 -16.16 -2.13
C LYS A 184 6.76 -15.56 -2.05
N LEU A 185 6.56 -14.43 -2.76
CA LEU A 185 5.28 -13.76 -2.91
C LEU A 185 4.98 -13.56 -4.40
N GLN A 186 3.71 -13.57 -4.73
CA GLN A 186 3.21 -13.07 -6.00
C GLN A 186 2.87 -11.59 -5.87
N PHE A 187 2.91 -10.87 -6.97
CA PHE A 187 2.39 -9.51 -7.01
C PHE A 187 1.52 -9.27 -8.25
N LYS A 188 0.57 -8.37 -8.10
CA LYS A 188 -0.14 -7.74 -9.22
C LYS A 188 0.16 -6.25 -9.22
N GLN A 189 0.36 -5.72 -10.41
CA GLN A 189 0.64 -4.33 -10.64
C GLN A 189 -0.30 -3.77 -11.70
N PHE A 190 -0.79 -2.57 -11.47
CA PHE A 190 -1.69 -1.87 -12.38
C PHE A 190 -1.53 -0.36 -12.22
N ASN A 191 -1.95 0.37 -13.23
CA ASN A 191 -1.95 1.83 -13.21
C ASN A 191 -3.36 2.37 -13.03
N LEU A 192 -3.48 3.39 -12.20
CA LEU A 192 -4.69 4.19 -12.05
C LEU A 192 -4.32 5.65 -12.34
N TYR A 193 -4.74 6.16 -13.49
CA TYR A 193 -4.36 7.50 -13.97
C TYR A 193 -2.83 7.72 -13.94
N LYS A 194 -2.35 8.58 -13.04
CA LYS A 194 -0.94 8.96 -12.88
C LYS A 194 -0.20 8.16 -11.79
N TRP A 195 -0.82 7.13 -11.25
CA TRP A 195 -0.21 6.29 -10.20
C TRP A 195 0.02 4.87 -10.67
N THR A 196 1.13 4.28 -10.23
CA THR A 196 1.34 2.82 -10.27
C THR A 196 1.06 2.24 -8.90
N ILE A 197 0.39 1.11 -8.87
CA ILE A 197 -0.04 0.43 -7.65
C ILE A 197 0.43 -1.01 -7.73
N SER A 198 0.98 -1.51 -6.63
CA SER A 198 1.37 -2.91 -6.51
C SER A 198 0.75 -3.55 -5.29
N VAL A 199 0.21 -4.74 -5.46
CA VAL A 199 -0.33 -5.57 -4.38
C VAL A 199 0.48 -6.85 -4.30
N ALA A 200 0.98 -7.21 -3.11
CA ALA A 200 1.76 -8.41 -2.85
C ALA A 200 1.02 -9.35 -1.88
N SER A 201 1.02 -10.65 -2.19
CA SER A 201 0.44 -11.71 -1.36
C SER A 201 1.11 -13.05 -1.68
N LYS A 202 0.85 -14.08 -0.86
CA LYS A 202 1.24 -15.45 -1.21
C LYS A 202 0.54 -15.98 -2.45
N ASP A 203 -0.68 -15.52 -2.68
CA ASP A 203 -1.49 -15.89 -3.84
C ASP A 203 -2.25 -14.66 -4.35
N THR A 204 -2.07 -14.32 -5.60
CA THR A 204 -2.75 -13.22 -6.29
C THR A 204 -3.62 -13.70 -7.47
N SER A 205 -3.78 -15.00 -7.66
CA SER A 205 -4.51 -15.59 -8.79
C SER A 205 -5.97 -15.11 -8.86
N TYR A 206 -6.58 -14.85 -7.71
CA TYR A 206 -7.98 -14.40 -7.58
C TYR A 206 -8.14 -12.87 -7.57
N PHE A 207 -7.06 -12.11 -7.70
CA PHE A 207 -7.13 -10.65 -7.62
C PHE A 207 -7.61 -10.07 -8.95
N ILE A 208 -8.90 -9.80 -9.05
CA ILE A 208 -9.42 -8.86 -10.04
C ILE A 208 -9.37 -7.50 -9.34
N PRO A 209 -8.58 -6.53 -9.80
CA PRO A 209 -8.49 -5.23 -9.16
C PRO A 209 -9.77 -4.44 -9.39
N SER A 210 -10.76 -4.63 -8.53
CA SER A 210 -11.88 -3.70 -8.41
C SER A 210 -11.49 -2.62 -7.41
N ILE A 211 -11.20 -1.42 -7.90
CA ILE A 211 -10.84 -0.28 -7.06
C ILE A 211 -12.09 0.54 -6.80
N ILE A 212 -12.38 0.79 -5.53
CA ILE A 212 -13.45 1.66 -5.08
C ILE A 212 -12.85 3.06 -4.91
N CYS A 213 -13.19 3.99 -5.80
CA CYS A 213 -12.77 5.39 -5.67
C CYS A 213 -13.66 6.15 -4.69
N SER A 214 -13.10 7.14 -3.98
CA SER A 214 -13.79 7.91 -2.94
C SER A 214 -15.09 8.59 -3.39
N SER A 215 -15.22 8.94 -4.67
CA SER A 215 -16.47 9.47 -5.24
C SER A 215 -17.68 8.52 -5.19
N LYS A 216 -17.47 7.26 -4.79
CA LYS A 216 -18.52 6.22 -4.63
C LYS A 216 -18.76 5.82 -3.17
N ILE A 217 -18.09 6.46 -2.21
CA ILE A 217 -18.19 6.13 -0.77
C ILE A 217 -19.09 7.15 -0.04
N PHE A 218 -19.40 8.27 -0.67
CA PHE A 218 -20.27 9.36 -0.14
C PHE A 218 -21.57 9.45 -0.90
#